data_bb7b90f51f1e223739a5e7382524951d
#
_entry.id   bb7b90f51f1e223739a5e7382524951d
#
_cell.length_a   1.000
_cell.length_b   1.000
_cell.length_c   1.000
_cell.angle_alpha   90.00
_cell.angle_beta   90.00
_cell.angle_gamma   90.00
#
_symmetry.space_group_name_H-M   'P 1'
#
loop_
_entity.id
_entity.type
_entity.pdbx_description
1 polymer ?
#
loop_
_entity_poly.entity_id
_entity_poly.type
_entity_poly.pdbx_seq_one_letter_code
_entity_poly.pdbx_strand_id
1 'polypeptide(L)'
;VWRFDRLDMVAAPTSDDEAEQDDDASAVWAARQHHDWQRTGNPVGYYSPELIPQSSSGNTLIVGHKNLVNLAVSDKRLEDDYLYEVSWDGEVLWEWLASDHIDEMGFSEDARNAIYRSVGFNDARQSADWLHVNSANYLGPNPWYDAGDERFHPEHIMISSRTANIIAIIARDGSIVWRMGPDYTDSEPLAELGQIIGQHNPHLIPQGLPGAGNLLVFDNGGIGGYGNANPAAPSGTNSMTRDSSRVLEINPITFEVIWEYSLSGTERFQFYSW
;
A
#
# COMPACT_ATOMS: atom_id res chain seq x y z
N VAL A 1 13.22 17.81 -19.18
CA VAL A 1 12.38 17.44 -18.02
C VAL A 1 11.58 16.21 -18.43
N TRP A 2 11.72 15.11 -17.70
CA TRP A 2 10.92 13.91 -17.94
C TRP A 2 9.47 14.17 -17.54
N ARG A 3 8.53 13.67 -18.33
CA ARG A 3 7.11 13.84 -18.11
C ARG A 3 6.37 12.59 -18.57
N PHE A 4 5.43 12.13 -17.78
CA PHE A 4 4.54 11.03 -18.10
C PHE A 4 3.09 11.49 -17.96
N ASP A 5 2.37 11.52 -19.05
CA ASP A 5 1.01 12.06 -19.15
C ASP A 5 0.02 10.93 -19.45
N ARG A 6 -0.19 10.04 -18.48
CA ARG A 6 -1.24 9.03 -18.59
C ARG A 6 -2.49 9.52 -17.86
N LEU A 7 -3.59 9.57 -18.59
CA LEU A 7 -4.91 9.90 -18.09
C LEU A 7 -5.85 8.75 -18.40
N ASP A 8 -6.79 8.48 -17.50
CA ASP A 8 -7.86 7.52 -17.69
C ASP A 8 -9.23 8.21 -17.70
N MET A 9 -10.19 7.61 -18.39
CA MET A 9 -11.58 8.06 -18.39
C MET A 9 -12.23 7.61 -17.07
N VAL A 10 -12.74 8.54 -16.31
CA VAL A 10 -13.47 8.30 -15.07
C VAL A 10 -14.85 8.95 -15.13
N ALA A 11 -15.82 8.45 -14.37
CA ALA A 11 -17.09 9.13 -14.23
C ALA A 11 -16.85 10.54 -13.67
N ALA A 12 -17.55 11.54 -14.23
CA ALA A 12 -17.51 12.88 -13.66
C ALA A 12 -18.04 12.85 -12.22
N PRO A 13 -17.45 13.66 -11.31
CA PRO A 13 -18.02 13.79 -9.97
C PRO A 13 -19.45 14.36 -10.11
N THR A 14 -20.42 13.69 -9.46
CA THR A 14 -21.77 14.23 -9.36
C THR A 14 -21.74 15.42 -8.42
N SER A 15 -22.19 16.59 -8.89
CA SER A 15 -22.47 17.71 -7.99
C SER A 15 -23.72 17.37 -7.16
N ASP A 16 -23.70 17.68 -5.87
CA ASP A 16 -24.76 17.37 -4.91
C ASP A 16 -26.16 17.96 -5.26
N ASP A 17 -26.26 18.73 -6.33
CA ASP A 17 -27.46 19.50 -6.67
C ASP A 17 -28.28 18.95 -7.88
N GLU A 18 -27.86 17.88 -8.57
CA GLU A 18 -28.60 17.36 -9.73
C GLU A 18 -28.74 15.83 -9.68
N ALA A 19 -29.71 15.35 -8.92
CA ALA A 19 -30.18 13.97 -8.94
C ALA A 19 -31.17 13.75 -10.10
N GLU A 20 -30.74 13.97 -11.34
CA GLU A 20 -31.38 13.36 -12.50
C GLU A 20 -30.39 12.34 -13.09
N GLN A 21 -30.85 11.09 -13.10
CA GLN A 21 -30.14 9.98 -13.74
C GLN A 21 -30.06 10.25 -15.25
N ASP A 22 -28.99 10.91 -15.65
CA ASP A 22 -28.59 10.93 -17.04
C ASP A 22 -27.58 9.79 -17.25
N ASP A 23 -27.97 8.74 -17.98
CA ASP A 23 -27.13 7.60 -18.33
C ASP A 23 -25.88 8.01 -19.16
N ASP A 24 -25.71 9.29 -19.42
CA ASP A 24 -24.58 9.90 -20.10
C ASP A 24 -23.81 10.87 -19.17
N ALA A 25 -23.59 10.44 -17.91
CA ALA A 25 -22.69 11.15 -17.01
C ALA A 25 -21.35 11.32 -17.72
N SER A 26 -21.05 12.54 -18.13
CA SER A 26 -19.91 12.88 -18.98
C SER A 26 -18.62 12.39 -18.34
N ALA A 27 -18.04 11.31 -18.88
CA ALA A 27 -16.75 10.83 -18.45
C ALA A 27 -15.68 11.90 -18.67
N VAL A 28 -14.80 12.08 -17.71
CA VAL A 28 -13.71 13.04 -17.79
C VAL A 28 -12.36 12.33 -17.77
N TRP A 29 -11.38 12.90 -18.44
CA TRP A 29 -10.01 12.45 -18.35
C TRP A 29 -9.42 12.94 -17.02
N ALA A 30 -8.89 12.00 -16.22
CA ALA A 30 -8.27 12.30 -14.93
C ALA A 30 -6.93 11.59 -14.79
N ALA A 31 -5.98 12.26 -14.14
CA ALA A 31 -4.77 11.64 -13.65
C ALA A 31 -5.14 10.67 -12.51
N ARG A 32 -4.56 9.48 -12.56
CA ARG A 32 -4.84 8.41 -11.59
C ARG A 32 -3.65 8.08 -10.71
N GLN A 33 -2.52 8.75 -10.92
CA GLN A 33 -1.32 8.61 -10.09
C GLN A 33 -1.57 9.27 -8.74
N HIS A 34 -1.17 8.60 -7.67
CA HIS A 34 -1.30 9.10 -6.31
C HIS A 34 -0.16 8.60 -5.41
N HIS A 35 -0.01 9.22 -4.28
CA HIS A 35 0.91 8.93 -3.18
C HIS A 35 2.38 8.83 -3.56
N ASP A 36 2.79 7.79 -4.34
CA ASP A 36 4.19 7.44 -4.41
C ASP A 36 4.70 7.15 -5.82
N TRP A 37 5.97 7.38 -6.01
CA TRP A 37 6.75 7.02 -7.19
C TRP A 37 8.21 6.85 -6.83
N GLN A 38 8.90 5.94 -7.48
CA GLN A 38 10.33 5.73 -7.29
C GLN A 38 11.05 5.53 -8.61
N ARG A 39 12.16 6.22 -8.80
CA ARG A 39 13.06 5.96 -9.92
C ARG A 39 14.03 4.83 -9.57
N THR A 40 14.19 3.87 -10.47
CA THR A 40 15.11 2.73 -10.34
C THR A 40 16.51 3.22 -9.94
N GLY A 41 17.11 2.54 -8.96
CA GLY A 41 18.43 2.85 -8.45
C GLY A 41 18.51 3.96 -7.41
N ASN A 42 17.38 4.63 -7.09
CA ASN A 42 17.33 5.61 -6.01
C ASN A 42 16.79 4.97 -4.74
N PRO A 43 17.52 5.01 -3.61
CA PRO A 43 17.02 4.46 -2.36
C PRO A 43 15.85 5.27 -1.83
N VAL A 44 14.91 4.58 -1.18
CA VAL A 44 13.74 5.20 -0.57
C VAL A 44 14.13 5.95 0.69
N GLY A 45 13.68 7.20 0.81
CA GLY A 45 13.74 7.97 2.05
C GLY A 45 15.13 8.36 2.54
N TYR A 46 16.19 7.92 1.88
CA TYR A 46 17.56 8.15 2.30
C TYR A 46 18.39 8.84 1.24
N TYR A 47 19.20 9.79 1.66
CA TYR A 47 20.24 10.36 0.86
C TYR A 47 21.57 9.68 1.20
N SER A 48 22.24 9.12 0.20
CA SER A 48 23.61 8.65 0.32
C SER A 48 24.53 9.54 -0.51
N PRO A 49 25.58 10.12 0.08
CA PRO A 49 26.55 10.93 -0.67
C PRO A 49 27.29 10.16 -1.77
N GLU A 50 27.30 8.83 -1.67
CA GLU A 50 27.97 7.94 -2.63
C GLU A 50 27.07 7.59 -3.82
N LEU A 51 25.75 7.84 -3.71
CA LEU A 51 24.78 7.59 -4.77
C LEU A 51 24.58 8.86 -5.60
N ILE A 52 24.71 8.71 -6.91
CA ILE A 52 24.29 9.72 -7.87
C ILE A 52 22.85 9.43 -8.23
N PRO A 53 21.87 10.27 -7.81
CA PRO A 53 20.47 10.05 -8.14
C PRO A 53 20.26 9.97 -9.66
N GLN A 54 19.50 8.99 -10.10
CA GLN A 54 19.17 8.86 -11.52
C GLN A 54 18.08 9.87 -11.89
N SER A 55 18.49 11.00 -12.42
CA SER A 55 17.60 12.12 -12.78
C SER A 55 17.42 12.32 -14.29
N SER A 56 18.16 11.57 -15.11
CA SER A 56 18.19 11.72 -16.58
C SER A 56 17.98 10.41 -17.34
N SER A 57 17.73 9.32 -16.64
CA SER A 57 17.52 7.98 -17.21
C SER A 57 16.87 7.05 -16.17
N GLY A 58 16.65 5.80 -16.54
CA GLY A 58 16.08 4.78 -15.68
C GLY A 58 14.55 4.73 -15.73
N ASN A 59 14.00 3.63 -15.24
CA ASN A 59 12.58 3.42 -15.17
C ASN A 59 11.98 4.10 -13.93
N THR A 60 10.69 4.32 -13.93
CA THR A 60 9.96 4.89 -12.79
C THR A 60 8.81 3.96 -12.42
N LEU A 61 8.83 3.45 -11.20
CA LEU A 61 7.69 2.80 -10.58
C LEU A 61 6.71 3.87 -10.10
N ILE A 62 5.42 3.69 -10.36
CA ILE A 62 4.37 4.66 -10.04
C ILE A 62 3.19 3.93 -9.42
N VAL A 63 2.61 4.50 -8.37
CA VAL A 63 1.35 4.08 -7.78
C VAL A 63 0.20 4.86 -8.44
N GLY A 64 -0.86 4.16 -8.80
CA GLY A 64 -2.05 4.76 -9.36
C GLY A 64 -3.30 3.93 -9.09
N HIS A 65 -4.43 4.41 -9.57
CA HIS A 65 -5.69 3.69 -9.55
C HIS A 65 -6.16 3.32 -10.96
N LYS A 66 -6.88 2.22 -11.05
CA LYS A 66 -7.63 1.81 -12.24
C LYS A 66 -9.06 1.48 -11.84
N ASN A 67 -10.03 2.11 -12.51
CA ASN A 67 -11.44 1.84 -12.22
C ASN A 67 -11.89 0.57 -12.95
N LEU A 68 -12.33 -0.43 -12.19
CA LEU A 68 -12.81 -1.71 -12.71
C LEU A 68 -13.81 -2.37 -11.76
N VAL A 69 -14.43 -3.44 -12.21
CA VAL A 69 -15.21 -4.35 -11.35
C VAL A 69 -14.49 -5.70 -11.35
N ASN A 70 -14.15 -6.19 -10.17
CA ASN A 70 -13.65 -7.55 -9.97
C ASN A 70 -14.51 -8.26 -8.93
N LEU A 71 -15.29 -9.26 -9.38
CA LEU A 71 -16.24 -9.98 -8.54
C LEU A 71 -15.56 -10.81 -7.44
N ALA A 72 -14.26 -11.07 -7.53
CA ALA A 72 -13.51 -11.70 -6.43
C ALA A 72 -13.38 -10.76 -5.22
N VAL A 73 -13.43 -9.44 -5.45
CA VAL A 73 -13.36 -8.40 -4.42
C VAL A 73 -14.74 -7.91 -4.05
N SER A 74 -15.53 -7.40 -5.03
CA SER A 74 -16.86 -6.85 -4.83
C SER A 74 -17.63 -6.75 -6.14
N ASP A 75 -18.97 -6.65 -6.05
CA ASP A 75 -19.82 -6.26 -7.19
C ASP A 75 -19.83 -4.74 -7.44
N LYS A 76 -19.19 -3.97 -6.56
CA LYS A 76 -19.01 -2.54 -6.70
C LYS A 76 -17.85 -2.20 -7.61
N ARG A 77 -17.92 -1.04 -8.24
CA ARG A 77 -16.77 -0.49 -8.98
C ARG A 77 -15.65 -0.12 -8.01
N LEU A 78 -14.46 -0.62 -8.29
CA LEU A 78 -13.25 -0.34 -7.50
C LEU A 78 -12.48 0.84 -8.10
N GLU A 79 -11.85 1.64 -7.24
CA GLU A 79 -10.61 2.32 -7.52
C GLU A 79 -9.50 1.34 -7.12
N ASP A 80 -9.17 0.42 -8.04
CA ASP A 80 -8.22 -0.63 -7.75
C ASP A 80 -6.80 -0.08 -7.80
N ASP A 81 -5.99 -0.43 -6.80
CA ASP A 81 -4.60 0.00 -6.78
C ASP A 81 -3.83 -0.65 -7.92
N TYR A 82 -3.13 0.18 -8.64
CA TYR A 82 -2.43 -0.15 -9.85
C TYR A 82 -0.99 0.32 -9.78
N LEU A 83 -0.07 -0.63 -9.84
CA LEU A 83 1.35 -0.33 -9.93
C LEU A 83 1.80 -0.49 -11.37
N TYR A 84 2.65 0.41 -11.83
CA TYR A 84 3.24 0.27 -13.15
C TYR A 84 4.63 0.89 -13.21
N GLU A 85 5.50 0.23 -13.96
CA GLU A 85 6.85 0.68 -14.23
C GLU A 85 6.91 1.27 -15.63
N VAL A 86 7.42 2.49 -15.72
CA VAL A 86 7.49 3.25 -16.97
C VAL A 86 8.95 3.52 -17.33
N SER A 87 9.32 3.26 -18.59
CA SER A 87 10.64 3.60 -19.13
C SER A 87 10.85 5.11 -19.18
N TRP A 88 12.10 5.51 -19.43
CA TRP A 88 12.42 6.91 -19.68
C TRP A 88 11.66 7.51 -20.87
N ASP A 89 11.35 6.69 -21.87
CA ASP A 89 10.65 7.10 -23.09
C ASP A 89 9.13 7.04 -22.99
N GLY A 90 8.60 6.65 -21.80
CA GLY A 90 7.17 6.64 -21.50
C GLY A 90 6.46 5.32 -21.82
N GLU A 91 7.20 4.25 -22.13
CA GLU A 91 6.62 2.92 -22.32
C GLU A 91 6.36 2.23 -20.99
N VAL A 92 5.16 1.64 -20.82
CA VAL A 92 4.83 0.81 -19.67
C VAL A 92 5.49 -0.55 -19.84
N LEU A 93 6.41 -0.88 -18.94
CA LEU A 93 7.23 -2.10 -18.98
C LEU A 93 6.69 -3.23 -18.13
N TRP A 94 5.97 -2.89 -17.06
CA TRP A 94 5.41 -3.81 -16.08
C TRP A 94 4.18 -3.20 -15.44
N GLU A 95 3.19 -4.04 -15.16
CA GLU A 95 1.93 -3.66 -14.54
C GLU A 95 1.50 -4.70 -13.51
N TRP A 96 0.80 -4.24 -12.47
CA TRP A 96 0.22 -5.07 -11.43
C TRP A 96 -1.08 -4.46 -10.93
N LEU A 97 -2.13 -5.28 -10.82
CA LEU A 97 -3.43 -4.89 -10.30
C LEU A 97 -3.72 -5.61 -9.00
N ALA A 98 -4.03 -4.87 -7.95
CA ALA A 98 -4.21 -5.42 -6.62
C ALA A 98 -5.35 -6.43 -6.53
N SER A 99 -6.47 -6.18 -7.20
CA SER A 99 -7.63 -7.07 -7.14
C SER A 99 -7.40 -8.46 -7.74
N ASP A 100 -6.42 -8.60 -8.65
CA ASP A 100 -6.06 -9.90 -9.23
C ASP A 100 -5.36 -10.82 -8.22
N HIS A 101 -4.87 -10.26 -7.09
CA HIS A 101 -4.07 -10.94 -6.08
C HIS A 101 -4.75 -11.06 -4.71
N ILE A 102 -6.07 -10.83 -4.62
CA ILE A 102 -6.80 -10.88 -3.34
C ILE A 102 -6.63 -12.21 -2.61
N ASP A 103 -6.47 -13.32 -3.34
CA ASP A 103 -6.28 -14.66 -2.74
C ASP A 103 -4.92 -14.83 -2.06
N GLU A 104 -3.91 -14.02 -2.45
CA GLU A 104 -2.56 -14.05 -1.90
C GLU A 104 -2.41 -13.11 -0.69
N MET A 105 -3.34 -12.17 -0.51
CA MET A 105 -3.28 -11.13 0.53
C MET A 105 -3.57 -11.65 1.95
N GLY A 106 -4.04 -12.88 2.11
CA GLY A 106 -4.24 -13.51 3.40
C GLY A 106 -5.44 -13.00 4.19
N PHE A 107 -6.44 -12.46 3.53
CA PHE A 107 -7.70 -12.11 4.18
C PHE A 107 -8.44 -13.36 4.68
N SER A 108 -8.93 -13.29 5.92
CA SER A 108 -9.87 -14.29 6.44
C SER A 108 -11.19 -14.28 5.65
N GLU A 109 -11.99 -15.33 5.78
CA GLU A 109 -13.33 -15.39 5.17
C GLU A 109 -14.22 -14.23 5.65
N ASP A 110 -14.16 -13.88 6.94
CA ASP A 110 -14.93 -12.76 7.48
C ASP A 110 -14.47 -11.42 6.91
N ALA A 111 -13.17 -11.22 6.76
CA ALA A 111 -12.62 -10.02 6.11
C ALA A 111 -13.04 -9.94 4.64
N ARG A 112 -12.95 -11.03 3.89
CA ARG A 112 -13.42 -11.09 2.48
C ARG A 112 -14.91 -10.80 2.34
N ASN A 113 -15.71 -11.34 3.24
CA ASN A 113 -17.15 -11.06 3.29
C ASN A 113 -17.44 -9.60 3.64
N ALA A 114 -16.65 -8.99 4.54
CA ALA A 114 -16.77 -7.57 4.86
C ALA A 114 -16.38 -6.69 3.66
N ILE A 115 -15.29 -7.00 2.98
CA ILE A 115 -14.85 -6.33 1.74
C ILE A 115 -15.96 -6.41 0.69
N TYR A 116 -16.47 -7.61 0.40
CA TYR A 116 -17.48 -7.80 -0.64
C TYR A 116 -18.75 -6.97 -0.41
N ARG A 117 -19.23 -6.92 0.85
CA ARG A 117 -20.44 -6.20 1.22
C ARG A 117 -20.25 -4.69 1.39
N SER A 118 -19.07 -4.28 1.84
CA SER A 118 -18.81 -2.91 2.25
C SER A 118 -17.37 -2.54 1.94
N VAL A 119 -17.08 -2.44 0.65
CA VAL A 119 -15.74 -2.18 0.10
C VAL A 119 -15.30 -0.71 0.27
N GLY A 120 -16.02 0.09 1.06
CA GLY A 120 -15.73 1.53 1.22
C GLY A 120 -16.19 2.35 0.00
N PHE A 121 -17.30 1.95 -0.63
CA PHE A 121 -17.84 2.64 -1.80
C PHE A 121 -18.17 4.09 -1.48
N ASN A 122 -17.70 5.00 -2.30
CA ASN A 122 -17.94 6.43 -2.21
C ASN A 122 -18.92 6.86 -3.30
N ASP A 123 -20.11 7.30 -2.90
CA ASP A 123 -21.17 7.67 -3.84
C ASP A 123 -20.78 8.84 -4.75
N ALA A 124 -20.01 9.81 -4.25
CA ALA A 124 -19.58 10.95 -5.05
C ALA A 124 -18.53 10.55 -6.12
N ARG A 125 -17.75 9.51 -5.89
CA ARG A 125 -16.76 8.98 -6.84
C ARG A 125 -17.31 7.83 -7.68
N GLN A 126 -18.44 7.25 -7.27
CA GLN A 126 -19.01 6.03 -7.86
C GLN A 126 -18.00 4.87 -7.94
N SER A 127 -17.15 4.75 -6.92
CA SER A 127 -16.09 3.76 -6.81
C SER A 127 -15.62 3.56 -5.37
N ALA A 128 -14.86 2.51 -5.13
CA ALA A 128 -14.36 2.13 -3.83
C ALA A 128 -12.83 1.99 -3.84
N ASP A 129 -12.17 2.80 -3.05
CA ASP A 129 -10.74 2.74 -2.74
C ASP A 129 -10.54 1.72 -1.61
N TRP A 130 -10.40 0.45 -1.97
CA TRP A 130 -10.51 -0.66 -1.02
C TRP A 130 -9.21 -1.03 -0.30
N LEU A 131 -8.07 -0.84 -0.93
CA LEU A 131 -6.76 -1.11 -0.32
C LEU A 131 -6.02 0.16 0.08
N HIS A 132 -6.11 1.19 -0.74
CA HIS A 132 -5.40 2.45 -0.57
C HIS A 132 -3.89 2.23 -0.40
N VAL A 133 -3.26 1.74 -1.46
CA VAL A 133 -1.80 1.59 -1.49
C VAL A 133 -1.14 2.96 -1.47
N ASN A 134 -0.41 3.25 -0.41
CA ASN A 134 0.16 4.58 -0.16
C ASN A 134 1.69 4.65 -0.31
N SER A 135 2.33 3.54 -0.60
CA SER A 135 3.74 3.51 -0.99
C SER A 135 4.06 2.26 -1.80
N ALA A 136 5.00 2.40 -2.73
CA ALA A 136 5.58 1.29 -3.48
C ALA A 136 7.05 1.58 -3.79
N ASN A 137 7.93 0.67 -3.41
CA ASN A 137 9.35 0.88 -3.59
C ASN A 137 10.09 -0.42 -3.88
N TYR A 138 11.17 -0.34 -4.67
CA TYR A 138 12.08 -1.47 -4.86
C TYR A 138 12.83 -1.74 -3.56
N LEU A 139 13.06 -3.01 -3.25
CA LEU A 139 13.81 -3.40 -2.05
C LEU A 139 15.26 -2.92 -2.08
N GLY A 140 15.86 -2.90 -3.28
CA GLY A 140 17.27 -2.59 -3.45
C GLY A 140 18.20 -3.64 -2.85
N PRO A 141 19.52 -3.44 -2.95
CA PRO A 141 20.50 -4.33 -2.34
C PRO A 141 20.27 -4.47 -0.84
N ASN A 142 20.23 -5.70 -0.34
CA ASN A 142 19.93 -5.98 1.07
C ASN A 142 20.58 -7.29 1.54
N PRO A 143 20.84 -7.45 2.85
CA PRO A 143 21.54 -8.61 3.38
C PRO A 143 20.74 -9.92 3.31
N TRP A 144 19.43 -9.87 3.15
CA TRP A 144 18.59 -11.06 3.09
C TRP A 144 18.76 -11.77 1.75
N TYR A 145 18.73 -11.01 0.66
CA TYR A 145 19.02 -11.55 -0.66
C TYR A 145 20.47 -12.04 -0.76
N ASP A 146 21.43 -11.30 -0.21
CA ASP A 146 22.84 -11.70 -0.15
C ASP A 146 23.02 -13.02 0.63
N ALA A 147 22.14 -13.31 1.59
CA ALA A 147 22.09 -14.56 2.34
C ALA A 147 21.33 -15.70 1.63
N GLY A 148 20.77 -15.43 0.45
CA GLY A 148 20.07 -16.42 -0.38
C GLY A 148 18.55 -16.47 -0.21
N ASP A 149 17.93 -15.47 0.41
CA ASP A 149 16.47 -15.39 0.49
C ASP A 149 15.90 -14.65 -0.73
N GLU A 150 15.41 -15.40 -1.69
CA GLU A 150 14.86 -14.90 -2.95
C GLU A 150 13.62 -14.02 -2.79
N ARG A 151 12.90 -14.10 -1.66
CA ARG A 151 11.78 -13.20 -1.37
C ARG A 151 12.20 -11.74 -1.35
N PHE A 152 13.47 -11.48 -0.98
CA PHE A 152 14.06 -10.15 -0.85
C PHE A 152 14.90 -9.72 -2.06
N HIS A 153 14.62 -10.28 -3.25
CA HIS A 153 15.34 -9.88 -4.47
C HIS A 153 15.28 -8.34 -4.65
N PRO A 154 16.41 -7.69 -5.00
CA PRO A 154 16.50 -6.22 -5.06
C PRO A 154 15.48 -5.53 -5.97
N GLU A 155 15.01 -6.22 -7.02
CA GLU A 155 14.01 -5.70 -7.96
C GLU A 155 12.56 -5.99 -7.54
N HIS A 156 12.34 -6.72 -6.45
CA HIS A 156 11.01 -6.89 -5.90
C HIS A 156 10.50 -5.57 -5.32
N ILE A 157 9.19 -5.44 -5.25
CA ILE A 157 8.52 -4.20 -4.85
C ILE A 157 7.83 -4.41 -3.52
N MET A 158 8.18 -3.58 -2.54
CA MET A 158 7.44 -3.50 -1.28
C MET A 158 6.30 -2.51 -1.41
N ILE A 159 5.11 -2.91 -0.98
CA ILE A 159 3.91 -2.07 -0.94
C ILE A 159 3.37 -1.93 0.49
N SER A 160 2.65 -0.84 0.71
CA SER A 160 1.85 -0.61 1.92
C SER A 160 0.40 -0.35 1.55
N SER A 161 -0.50 -1.19 2.05
CA SER A 161 -1.94 -0.96 1.96
C SER A 161 -2.47 -0.44 3.29
N ARG A 162 -2.85 0.84 3.30
CA ARG A 162 -3.36 1.54 4.49
C ARG A 162 -4.65 0.93 5.00
N THR A 163 -5.62 0.74 4.11
CA THR A 163 -6.96 0.31 4.51
C THR A 163 -6.98 -1.14 4.96
N ALA A 164 -6.16 -1.99 4.37
CA ALA A 164 -6.10 -3.40 4.71
C ALA A 164 -5.07 -3.76 5.80
N ASN A 165 -4.22 -2.82 6.23
CA ASN A 165 -3.13 -3.06 7.19
C ASN A 165 -2.13 -4.13 6.70
N ILE A 166 -1.82 -4.10 5.41
CA ILE A 166 -0.90 -5.05 4.77
C ILE A 166 0.38 -4.33 4.37
N ILE A 167 1.51 -4.96 4.65
CA ILE A 167 2.79 -4.69 4.00
C ILE A 167 3.16 -5.96 3.24
N ALA A 168 3.46 -5.85 1.96
CA ALA A 168 3.76 -7.01 1.12
C ALA A 168 4.94 -6.77 0.19
N ILE A 169 5.59 -7.84 -0.22
CA ILE A 169 6.61 -7.84 -1.27
C ILE A 169 6.06 -8.57 -2.48
N ILE A 170 6.06 -7.89 -3.61
CA ILE A 170 5.61 -8.37 -4.91
C ILE A 170 6.84 -8.73 -5.74
N ALA A 171 6.91 -9.96 -6.23
CA ALA A 171 7.93 -10.39 -7.18
C ALA A 171 7.66 -9.84 -8.58
N ARG A 172 8.67 -9.90 -9.46
CA ARG A 172 8.54 -9.36 -10.83
C ARG A 172 7.55 -10.15 -11.72
N ASP A 173 7.18 -11.37 -11.33
CA ASP A 173 6.12 -12.14 -11.97
C ASP A 173 4.71 -11.77 -11.48
N GLY A 174 4.60 -10.86 -10.50
CA GLY A 174 3.36 -10.36 -9.91
C GLY A 174 2.94 -11.09 -8.63
N SER A 175 3.54 -12.22 -8.28
CA SER A 175 3.17 -12.95 -7.06
C SER A 175 3.56 -12.22 -5.78
N ILE A 176 2.76 -12.37 -4.71
CA ILE A 176 3.10 -11.88 -3.37
C ILE A 176 3.98 -12.93 -2.69
N VAL A 177 5.27 -12.62 -2.51
CA VAL A 177 6.26 -13.58 -1.98
C VAL A 177 6.53 -13.43 -0.49
N TRP A 178 6.12 -12.33 0.10
CA TRP A 178 6.21 -12.07 1.54
C TRP A 178 5.13 -11.07 1.94
N ARG A 179 4.57 -11.21 3.13
CA ARG A 179 3.62 -10.24 3.69
C ARG A 179 3.63 -10.21 5.22
N MET A 180 3.19 -9.08 5.75
CA MET A 180 2.84 -8.82 7.14
C MET A 180 1.40 -8.30 7.17
N GLY A 181 0.53 -8.90 7.98
CA GLY A 181 -0.90 -8.62 7.95
C GLY A 181 -1.64 -9.33 6.80
N PRO A 182 -2.96 -9.10 6.66
CA PRO A 182 -3.83 -8.24 7.47
C PRO A 182 -4.13 -8.79 8.87
N ASP A 183 -3.99 -10.10 9.07
CA ASP A 183 -4.19 -10.77 10.35
C ASP A 183 -2.86 -10.90 11.09
N TYR A 184 -2.71 -10.14 12.16
CA TYR A 184 -1.51 -10.16 13.01
C TYR A 184 -1.59 -11.23 14.10
N THR A 185 -2.62 -12.09 14.09
CA THR A 185 -2.73 -13.24 14.97
C THR A 185 -2.36 -14.56 14.29
N ASP A 186 -2.04 -14.53 13.00
CA ASP A 186 -1.70 -15.70 12.17
C ASP A 186 -0.47 -16.49 12.70
N SER A 187 0.41 -15.83 13.43
CA SER A 187 1.59 -16.46 14.04
C SER A 187 1.98 -15.80 15.35
N GLU A 188 2.69 -16.54 16.22
CA GLU A 188 3.17 -16.01 17.50
C GLU A 188 4.04 -14.75 17.33
N PRO A 189 5.02 -14.68 16.40
CA PRO A 189 5.80 -13.45 16.20
C PRO A 189 4.98 -12.24 15.75
N LEU A 190 3.99 -12.44 14.89
CA LEU A 190 3.10 -11.35 14.49
C LEU A 190 2.18 -10.90 15.64
N ALA A 191 1.72 -11.82 16.46
CA ALA A 191 0.91 -11.50 17.63
C ALA A 191 1.72 -10.73 18.69
N GLU A 192 2.99 -11.04 18.87
CA GLU A 192 3.91 -10.30 19.76
C GLU A 192 4.22 -8.90 19.23
N LEU A 193 4.44 -8.75 17.92
CA LEU A 193 4.59 -7.45 17.27
C LEU A 193 3.36 -6.55 17.49
N GLY A 194 2.18 -7.16 17.47
CA GLY A 194 0.90 -6.48 17.56
C GLY A 194 0.50 -5.79 16.26
N GLN A 195 -0.76 -5.40 16.19
CA GLN A 195 -1.37 -4.83 15.01
C GLN A 195 -0.69 -3.54 14.56
N ILE A 196 -0.26 -3.49 13.31
CA ILE A 196 0.08 -2.27 12.58
C ILE A 196 -1.19 -1.74 11.93
N ILE A 197 -1.46 -0.43 12.01
CA ILE A 197 -2.74 0.14 11.61
C ILE A 197 -2.55 1.38 10.76
N GLY A 198 -3.05 1.34 9.53
CA GLY A 198 -3.07 2.49 8.64
C GLY A 198 -1.68 3.03 8.30
N GLN A 199 -0.70 2.14 8.23
CA GLN A 199 0.73 2.45 8.13
C GLN A 199 1.10 3.15 6.82
N HIS A 200 2.29 3.80 6.83
CA HIS A 200 2.87 4.50 5.70
C HIS A 200 4.35 4.19 5.57
N ASN A 201 4.81 4.26 4.32
CA ASN A 201 6.21 4.27 3.93
C ASN A 201 7.07 3.12 4.52
N PRO A 202 6.62 1.86 4.51
CA PRO A 202 7.48 0.74 4.85
C PRO A 202 8.57 0.59 3.79
N HIS A 203 9.80 0.40 4.25
CA HIS A 203 10.94 0.15 3.36
C HIS A 203 12.05 -0.55 4.12
N LEU A 204 12.89 -1.28 3.42
CA LEU A 204 14.11 -1.82 4.01
C LEU A 204 15.13 -0.70 4.21
N ILE A 205 15.74 -0.66 5.38
CA ILE A 205 16.86 0.25 5.63
C ILE A 205 18.00 -0.11 4.69
N PRO A 206 18.49 0.85 3.87
CA PRO A 206 19.52 0.58 2.87
C PRO A 206 20.83 0.06 3.44
N GLN A 207 21.57 -0.71 2.62
CA GLN A 207 22.91 -1.16 2.98
C GLN A 207 23.81 0.03 3.33
N GLY A 208 24.69 -0.18 4.30
CA GLY A 208 25.63 0.84 4.79
C GLY A 208 25.07 1.74 5.91
N LEU A 209 23.79 1.64 6.22
CA LEU A 209 23.17 2.34 7.35
C LEU A 209 22.99 1.40 8.57
N PRO A 210 22.96 1.93 9.80
CA PRO A 210 22.59 1.15 10.96
C PRO A 210 21.20 0.52 10.78
N GLY A 211 21.06 -0.76 11.12
CA GLY A 211 19.82 -1.50 10.92
C GLY A 211 19.57 -1.97 9.48
N ALA A 212 20.57 -1.90 8.59
CA ALA A 212 20.43 -2.31 7.19
C ALA A 212 19.73 -3.67 7.03
N GLY A 213 18.69 -3.71 6.18
CA GLY A 213 17.84 -4.86 5.94
C GLY A 213 16.64 -4.98 6.87
N ASN A 214 16.58 -4.27 7.99
CA ASN A 214 15.36 -4.19 8.78
C ASN A 214 14.30 -3.36 8.07
N LEU A 215 13.05 -3.66 8.31
CA LEU A 215 11.89 -2.91 7.84
C LEU A 215 11.69 -1.70 8.76
N LEU A 216 11.71 -0.50 8.20
CA LEU A 216 11.31 0.72 8.89
C LEU A 216 9.91 1.11 8.43
N VAL A 217 9.00 1.41 9.36
CA VAL A 217 7.61 1.75 9.05
C VAL A 217 7.04 2.80 10.01
N PHE A 218 6.26 3.72 9.48
CA PHE A 218 5.41 4.61 10.27
C PHE A 218 4.04 3.97 10.46
N ASP A 219 3.75 3.54 11.68
CA ASP A 219 2.48 2.96 12.08
C ASP A 219 1.58 4.06 12.66
N ASN A 220 0.64 4.54 11.84
CA ASN A 220 -0.23 5.68 12.18
C ASN A 220 -1.11 5.42 13.41
N GLY A 221 -1.57 4.17 13.59
CA GLY A 221 -2.54 3.84 14.62
C GLY A 221 -3.95 4.37 14.35
N GLY A 222 -4.15 4.91 13.15
CA GLY A 222 -5.42 5.43 12.70
C GLY A 222 -6.45 4.33 12.40
N ILE A 223 -7.49 4.67 11.62
CA ILE A 223 -8.55 3.72 11.27
C ILE A 223 -8.09 2.87 10.07
N GLY A 224 -8.12 1.56 10.22
CA GLY A 224 -7.78 0.62 9.16
C GLY A 224 -8.23 -0.81 9.46
N GLY A 225 -8.02 -1.69 8.49
CA GLY A 225 -8.28 -3.12 8.61
C GLY A 225 -9.69 -3.56 8.29
N TYR A 226 -9.77 -4.70 7.63
CA TYR A 226 -10.99 -5.47 7.44
C TYR A 226 -10.99 -6.63 8.44
N GLY A 227 -12.07 -6.82 9.17
CA GLY A 227 -12.15 -7.85 10.19
C GLY A 227 -13.56 -8.09 10.67
N ASN A 228 -13.69 -8.68 11.87
CA ASN A 228 -14.98 -8.91 12.49
C ASN A 228 -15.70 -7.59 12.81
N ALA A 229 -16.98 -7.56 12.58
CA ALA A 229 -17.82 -6.44 12.96
C ALA A 229 -17.73 -6.13 14.46
N ASN A 230 -17.70 -4.84 14.80
CA ASN A 230 -17.76 -4.35 16.17
C ASN A 230 -18.71 -3.15 16.27
N PRO A 231 -19.02 -2.63 17.47
CA PRO A 231 -19.95 -1.51 17.61
C PRO A 231 -19.56 -0.23 16.86
N ALA A 232 -18.27 0.04 16.68
CA ALA A 232 -17.77 1.20 15.95
C ALA A 232 -17.77 0.98 14.43
N ALA A 233 -17.63 -0.26 13.98
CA ALA A 233 -17.63 -0.66 12.57
C ALA A 233 -18.44 -1.95 12.34
N PRO A 234 -19.79 -1.86 12.33
CA PRO A 234 -20.66 -3.04 12.23
C PRO A 234 -20.45 -3.86 10.95
N SER A 235 -19.90 -3.28 9.91
CA SER A 235 -19.56 -3.97 8.65
C SER A 235 -18.24 -4.74 8.73
N GLY A 236 -17.45 -4.53 9.79
CA GLY A 236 -16.08 -5.06 9.90
C GLY A 236 -15.04 -4.28 9.07
N THR A 237 -15.44 -3.21 8.38
CA THR A 237 -14.55 -2.36 7.60
C THR A 237 -13.97 -1.26 8.47
N ASN A 238 -12.66 -0.99 8.37
CA ASN A 238 -11.94 0.04 9.16
C ASN A 238 -12.19 -0.11 10.66
N SER A 239 -12.16 -1.34 11.16
CA SER A 239 -12.58 -1.68 12.51
C SER A 239 -11.48 -1.52 13.57
N MET A 240 -10.24 -1.30 13.15
CA MET A 240 -9.08 -1.22 14.05
C MET A 240 -8.62 0.21 14.21
N THR A 241 -8.30 0.56 15.46
CA THR A 241 -7.73 1.87 15.79
C THR A 241 -6.91 1.76 17.08
N ARG A 242 -5.87 2.59 17.18
CA ARG A 242 -5.07 2.82 18.37
C ARG A 242 -5.00 4.33 18.63
N ASP A 243 -4.81 4.72 19.87
CA ASP A 243 -4.79 6.13 20.28
C ASP A 243 -3.42 6.81 20.16
N SER A 244 -2.46 6.15 19.51
CA SER A 244 -1.10 6.67 19.30
C SER A 244 -0.48 6.13 18.02
N SER A 245 0.35 6.96 17.41
CA SER A 245 1.25 6.56 16.33
C SER A 245 2.59 6.08 16.88
N ARG A 246 3.32 5.30 16.09
CA ARG A 246 4.67 4.84 16.43
C ARG A 246 5.51 4.68 15.16
N VAL A 247 6.83 4.73 15.31
CA VAL A 247 7.79 4.32 14.28
C VAL A 247 8.42 3.03 14.72
N LEU A 248 8.45 2.05 13.86
CA LEU A 248 8.98 0.72 14.14
C LEU A 248 10.12 0.38 13.21
N GLU A 249 11.18 -0.17 13.77
CA GLU A 249 12.19 -0.95 13.06
C GLU A 249 11.97 -2.43 13.39
N ILE A 250 11.74 -3.23 12.36
CA ILE A 250 11.31 -4.63 12.50
C ILE A 250 12.26 -5.53 11.71
N ASN A 251 12.67 -6.65 12.29
CA ASN A 251 13.32 -7.70 11.51
C ASN A 251 12.28 -8.38 10.60
N PRO A 252 12.40 -8.32 9.26
CA PRO A 252 11.36 -8.83 8.36
C PRO A 252 11.29 -10.36 8.30
N ILE A 253 12.24 -11.09 8.92
CA ILE A 253 12.27 -12.55 8.99
C ILE A 253 11.60 -13.05 10.25
N THR A 254 11.95 -12.44 11.40
CA THR A 254 11.47 -12.89 12.72
C THR A 254 10.26 -12.11 13.22
N PHE A 255 9.95 -10.97 12.60
CA PHE A 255 8.96 -9.97 13.02
C PHE A 255 9.26 -9.34 14.40
N GLU A 256 10.46 -9.54 14.93
CA GLU A 256 10.91 -8.91 16.16
C GLU A 256 11.04 -7.39 15.97
N VAL A 257 10.51 -6.61 16.91
CA VAL A 257 10.72 -5.17 16.98
C VAL A 257 12.13 -4.91 17.51
N ILE A 258 12.99 -4.40 16.64
CA ILE A 258 14.38 -4.06 16.96
C ILE A 258 14.45 -2.70 17.64
N TRP A 259 13.62 -1.77 17.22
CA TRP A 259 13.52 -0.44 17.79
C TRP A 259 12.12 0.13 17.61
N GLU A 260 11.67 0.88 18.60
CA GLU A 260 10.40 1.60 18.57
C GLU A 260 10.60 3.03 19.06
N TYR A 261 9.98 3.97 18.36
CA TYR A 261 9.74 5.33 18.84
C TYR A 261 8.24 5.54 18.99
N SER A 262 7.83 5.76 20.24
CA SER A 262 6.46 6.12 20.58
C SER A 262 6.47 7.09 21.76
N LEU A 263 5.45 7.92 21.86
CA LEU A 263 5.25 8.80 22.99
C LEU A 263 4.08 8.30 23.85
N SER A 264 4.18 8.46 25.15
CA SER A 264 3.20 7.99 26.12
C SER A 264 2.57 9.14 26.91
N GLY A 265 1.45 8.86 27.56
CA GLY A 265 0.75 9.83 28.40
C GLY A 265 0.24 11.03 27.61
N THR A 266 0.48 12.25 28.11
CA THR A 266 0.04 13.49 27.48
C THR A 266 0.89 13.94 26.30
N GLU A 267 2.04 13.30 26.09
CA GLU A 267 2.96 13.61 24.99
C GLU A 267 2.75 12.73 23.75
N ARG A 268 1.88 11.72 23.85
CA ARG A 268 1.58 10.86 22.70
C ARG A 268 1.00 11.65 21.54
N PHE A 269 1.35 11.26 20.34
CA PHE A 269 0.82 11.83 19.11
C PHE A 269 0.05 10.77 18.33
N GLN A 270 -0.88 11.23 17.54
CA GLN A 270 -1.64 10.40 16.63
C GLN A 270 -1.82 11.14 15.32
N PHE A 271 -1.38 10.50 14.24
CA PHE A 271 -1.59 11.00 12.90
C PHE A 271 -2.61 10.13 12.18
N TYR A 272 -3.76 10.72 11.93
CA TYR A 272 -4.69 10.16 10.96
C TYR A 272 -4.21 10.59 9.58
N SER A 273 -3.94 9.62 8.71
CA SER A 273 -3.74 9.91 7.30
C SER A 273 -5.09 9.95 6.59
N TRP A 274 -5.24 10.90 5.77
CA TRP A 274 -6.41 11.05 4.91
C TRP A 274 -6.10 10.56 3.51
#